data_f3a191947023f869492a8c30c495e25f
#
_entry.id   f3a191947023f869492a8c30c495e25f
#
_cell.length_a   1.000
_cell.length_b   1.000
_cell.length_c   1.000
_cell.angle_alpha   90.00
_cell.angle_beta   90.00
_cell.angle_gamma   90.00
#
_symmetry.space_group_name_H-M   'P 1'
#
loop_
_entity.id
_entity.type
_entity.pdbx_description
1 polymer ?
#
loop_
_entity_poly.entity_id
_entity_poly.type
_entity_poly.pdbx_seq_one_letter_code
_entity_poly.pdbx_strand_id
1 'polypeptide(L)'
;MSKRFTPKYRPFQLAFLLLSLKGIIEPESKDRKEIVDLIWFPTGGGKTEAYLGLSAFTIFLKKLKDKTDSGTSILMRYTLRLLTAQQFQRAAALICACEAIRDEFEEELGTDRITIGLWVGELTPNKRTDATKIFKRMSQGQEDENAFVMLKCPWCGSQMGPVKGTRTPQIKGYKVRKVQDHETVIFKCDNDNECKFSQENFRLPLLVIDEDIYDSPPTLLIGTVDKFAMLPWRPEARALFGFRRNERKTPPELIIQDELHLISGPLGSMVGLYETMIEELCTAGNIKPKIIASSATISRAKEQINSLYGRGIQNVNIFPAQALSAGDSFFAYEEKKSDVAPGRLYVGIFASALPSHATAQVRVVSALLQSVKSVPVDDEKRRDPYWTLLTYFNSIRELGHAATLIRADITEYLNSIYIRKKITGTDRRFINVDRELTSRVNSSQITDILEELLKEYPKEKYPIDVCLSTNMISVGVDIPRLGLMTVIGQPKTTSEYIQATSRGKCF
;
A
#
# COMPACT_ATOMS: atom_id res chain seq x y z
N MET A 1 -27.58 2.28 -15.41
CA MET A 1 -26.90 3.59 -15.31
C MET A 1 -26.24 3.65 -13.93
N SER A 2 -24.94 3.38 -13.82
CA SER A 2 -24.21 3.59 -12.57
C SER A 2 -24.14 5.09 -12.31
N LYS A 3 -24.60 5.54 -11.14
CA LYS A 3 -24.35 6.92 -10.69
C LYS A 3 -22.86 7.18 -10.77
N ARG A 4 -22.39 8.04 -11.68
CA ARG A 4 -21.00 8.49 -11.72
C ARG A 4 -20.72 9.16 -10.39
N PHE A 5 -19.95 8.49 -9.56
CA PHE A 5 -19.44 9.07 -8.31
C PHE A 5 -18.45 10.17 -8.68
N THR A 6 -18.77 11.40 -8.31
CA THR A 6 -17.84 12.52 -8.46
C THR A 6 -16.96 12.54 -7.21
N PRO A 7 -15.66 12.20 -7.32
CA PRO A 7 -14.78 12.22 -6.16
C PRO A 7 -14.64 13.66 -5.65
N LYS A 8 -14.71 13.83 -4.32
CA LYS A 8 -14.55 15.13 -3.65
C LYS A 8 -13.50 15.00 -2.55
N TYR A 9 -12.67 16.01 -2.40
CA TYR A 9 -11.79 16.11 -1.24
C TYR A 9 -12.61 16.24 0.04
N ARG A 10 -12.21 15.52 1.08
CA ARG A 10 -12.75 15.69 2.42
C ARG A 10 -12.17 16.97 3.04
N PRO A 11 -12.89 17.65 3.95
CA PRO A 11 -12.40 18.89 4.56
C PRO A 11 -10.99 18.80 5.15
N PHE A 12 -10.65 17.69 5.83
CA PHE A 12 -9.33 17.51 6.42
C PHE A 12 -8.22 17.41 5.36
N GLN A 13 -8.49 16.81 4.21
CA GLN A 13 -7.52 16.69 3.12
C GLN A 13 -7.17 18.08 2.57
N LEU A 14 -8.19 18.89 2.34
CA LEU A 14 -8.00 20.25 1.86
C LEU A 14 -7.29 21.12 2.91
N ALA A 15 -7.68 21.00 4.18
CA ALA A 15 -7.03 21.72 5.27
C ALA A 15 -5.55 21.33 5.42
N PHE A 16 -5.22 20.03 5.27
CA PHE A 16 -3.82 19.57 5.29
C PHE A 16 -3.02 20.13 4.12
N LEU A 17 -3.61 20.14 2.91
CA LEU A 17 -2.98 20.77 1.75
C LEU A 17 -2.64 22.22 2.04
N LEU A 18 -3.62 23.02 2.48
CA LEU A 18 -3.44 24.44 2.79
C LEU A 18 -2.39 24.69 3.88
N LEU A 19 -2.37 23.87 4.94
CA LEU A 19 -1.37 23.92 6.00
C LEU A 19 0.05 23.73 5.47
N SER A 20 0.23 22.81 4.52
CA SER A 20 1.54 22.44 4.00
C SER A 20 2.06 23.39 2.90
N LEU A 21 1.21 24.23 2.30
CA LEU A 21 1.57 25.07 1.15
C LEU A 21 2.75 26.00 1.44
N LYS A 22 2.77 26.65 2.59
CA LYS A 22 3.84 27.60 2.93
C LYS A 22 5.21 26.94 2.90
N GLY A 23 5.33 25.72 3.48
CA GLY A 23 6.56 24.95 3.45
C GLY A 23 7.00 24.50 2.05
N ILE A 24 6.09 24.46 1.07
CA ILE A 24 6.40 24.14 -0.32
C ILE A 24 6.76 25.40 -1.12
N ILE A 25 5.97 26.48 -0.96
CA ILE A 25 6.09 27.70 -1.75
C ILE A 25 7.31 28.52 -1.34
N GLU A 26 7.61 28.60 -0.03
CA GLU A 26 8.65 29.41 0.57
C GLU A 26 9.84 28.54 1.05
N PRO A 27 10.90 28.34 0.22
CA PRO A 27 12.03 27.45 0.56
C PRO A 27 12.78 27.85 1.82
N GLU A 28 12.83 29.16 2.13
CA GLU A 28 13.55 29.69 3.28
C GLU A 28 12.72 29.70 4.58
N SER A 29 11.43 29.39 4.52
CA SER A 29 10.54 29.42 5.67
C SER A 29 10.92 28.40 6.74
N LYS A 30 10.59 28.73 8.00
CA LYS A 30 10.66 27.77 9.11
C LYS A 30 9.82 26.53 8.87
N ASP A 31 8.64 26.70 8.24
CA ASP A 31 7.73 25.60 7.88
C ASP A 31 8.38 24.56 6.98
N ARG A 32 9.33 24.96 6.14
CA ARG A 32 10.12 24.05 5.31
C ARG A 32 11.30 23.46 6.04
N LYS A 33 12.14 24.32 6.62
CA LYS A 33 13.45 23.93 7.14
C LYS A 33 13.41 23.17 8.46
N GLU A 34 12.45 23.48 9.33
CA GLU A 34 12.41 22.97 10.69
C GLU A 34 11.20 22.07 10.95
N ILE A 35 10.02 22.41 10.40
CA ILE A 35 8.78 21.75 10.78
C ILE A 35 8.59 20.46 9.97
N VAL A 36 8.31 19.36 10.69
CA VAL A 36 7.83 18.10 10.15
C VAL A 36 6.32 18.00 10.40
N ASP A 37 5.54 17.89 9.33
CA ASP A 37 4.10 17.71 9.45
C ASP A 37 3.75 16.23 9.51
N LEU A 38 3.05 15.81 10.56
CA LEU A 38 2.50 14.47 10.70
C LEU A 38 1.01 14.49 10.45
N ILE A 39 0.57 13.87 9.35
CA ILE A 39 -0.84 13.61 9.14
C ILE A 39 -1.26 12.33 9.87
N TRP A 40 -2.14 12.50 10.84
CA TRP A 40 -2.73 11.41 11.60
C TRP A 40 -4.22 11.30 11.29
N PHE A 41 -4.61 10.17 10.75
CA PHE A 41 -6.02 9.85 10.49
C PHE A 41 -6.19 8.33 10.47
N PRO A 42 -7.36 7.80 10.87
CA PRO A 42 -7.60 6.36 10.82
C PRO A 42 -7.31 5.76 9.44
N THR A 43 -6.95 4.48 9.43
CA THR A 43 -6.72 3.74 8.18
C THR A 43 -8.00 3.75 7.32
N GLY A 44 -7.87 3.93 6.01
CA GLY A 44 -9.02 4.10 5.10
C GLY A 44 -9.63 5.51 5.12
N GLY A 45 -9.14 6.43 5.97
CA GLY A 45 -9.63 7.81 6.06
C GLY A 45 -9.32 8.70 4.85
N GLY A 46 -8.36 8.31 3.99
CA GLY A 46 -7.99 9.08 2.78
C GLY A 46 -6.77 9.98 2.97
N LYS A 47 -5.82 9.60 3.85
CA LYS A 47 -4.53 10.30 4.01
C LYS A 47 -3.75 10.36 2.70
N THR A 48 -3.75 9.27 1.94
CA THR A 48 -3.03 9.14 0.66
C THR A 48 -3.43 10.22 -0.33
N GLU A 49 -4.72 10.50 -0.46
CA GLU A 49 -5.23 11.55 -1.37
C GLU A 49 -4.72 12.94 -1.00
N ALA A 50 -4.56 13.22 0.31
CA ALA A 50 -4.06 14.52 0.77
C ALA A 50 -2.60 14.74 0.32
N TYR A 51 -1.70 13.79 0.59
CA TYR A 51 -0.31 13.98 0.19
C TYR A 51 -0.06 13.74 -1.32
N LEU A 52 -0.90 12.97 -2.02
CA LEU A 52 -0.87 12.91 -3.48
C LEU A 52 -1.29 14.24 -4.12
N GLY A 53 -2.32 14.91 -3.58
CA GLY A 53 -2.69 16.26 -4.01
C GLY A 53 -1.55 17.27 -3.80
N LEU A 54 -0.87 17.20 -2.65
CA LEU A 54 0.30 18.03 -2.39
C LEU A 54 1.47 17.70 -3.34
N SER A 55 1.63 16.43 -3.70
CA SER A 55 2.63 16.00 -4.69
C SER A 55 2.37 16.62 -6.05
N ALA A 56 1.13 16.59 -6.54
CA ALA A 56 0.77 17.25 -7.81
C ALA A 56 1.05 18.76 -7.76
N PHE A 57 0.65 19.42 -6.66
CA PHE A 57 0.95 20.84 -6.47
C PHE A 57 2.46 21.14 -6.54
N THR A 58 3.27 20.36 -5.83
CA THR A 58 4.73 20.51 -5.82
C THR A 58 5.33 20.35 -7.22
N ILE A 59 4.88 19.34 -7.98
CA ILE A 59 5.34 19.06 -9.35
C ILE A 59 5.03 20.24 -10.27
N PHE A 60 3.78 20.72 -10.28
CA PHE A 60 3.40 21.83 -11.15
C PHE A 60 4.05 23.15 -10.74
N LEU A 61 4.15 23.43 -9.43
CA LEU A 61 4.87 24.61 -8.95
C LEU A 61 6.32 24.62 -9.41
N LYS A 62 7.01 23.47 -9.35
CA LYS A 62 8.38 23.34 -9.80
C LYS A 62 8.51 23.55 -11.31
N LYS A 63 7.63 22.95 -12.11
CA LYS A 63 7.59 23.11 -13.57
C LYS A 63 7.29 24.56 -13.99
N LEU A 64 6.40 25.25 -13.30
CA LEU A 64 6.11 26.66 -13.54
C LEU A 64 7.27 27.60 -13.18
N LYS A 65 8.10 27.24 -12.18
CA LYS A 65 9.29 27.99 -11.82
C LYS A 65 10.45 27.76 -12.80
N ASP A 66 10.64 26.49 -13.20
CA ASP A 66 11.66 26.09 -14.16
C ASP A 66 11.16 24.89 -15.00
N LYS A 67 10.69 25.19 -16.20
CA LYS A 67 10.18 24.19 -17.13
C LYS A 67 11.24 23.21 -17.65
N THR A 68 12.53 23.51 -17.46
CA THR A 68 13.66 22.67 -17.89
C THR A 68 14.16 21.73 -16.79
N ASP A 69 13.65 21.86 -15.54
CA ASP A 69 14.04 20.98 -14.45
C ASP A 69 13.39 19.59 -14.61
N SER A 70 14.24 18.57 -14.83
CA SER A 70 13.88 17.18 -15.09
C SER A 70 14.40 16.21 -14.02
N GLY A 71 14.59 16.68 -12.80
CA GLY A 71 15.04 15.86 -11.67
C GLY A 71 13.89 15.24 -10.86
N THR A 72 14.25 14.39 -9.89
CA THR A 72 13.31 13.89 -8.89
C THR A 72 12.89 15.03 -7.97
N SER A 73 11.60 15.28 -7.91
CA SER A 73 11.02 16.35 -7.08
C SER A 73 10.54 15.81 -5.74
N ILE A 74 10.07 14.56 -5.71
CA ILE A 74 9.41 13.97 -4.55
C ILE A 74 9.95 12.57 -4.29
N LEU A 75 10.32 12.32 -3.04
CA LEU A 75 10.63 10.98 -2.52
C LEU A 75 9.46 10.54 -1.63
N MET A 76 8.76 9.49 -2.05
CA MET A 76 7.69 8.86 -1.26
C MET A 76 8.17 7.50 -0.79
N ARG A 77 8.21 7.30 0.53
CA ARG A 77 8.84 6.14 1.15
C ARG A 77 7.87 5.31 1.95
N TYR A 78 8.00 4.01 1.80
CA TYR A 78 7.20 2.99 2.48
C TYR A 78 8.10 1.97 3.18
N THR A 79 7.54 1.22 4.11
CA THR A 79 8.28 0.18 4.84
C THR A 79 8.09 -1.22 4.25
N LEU A 80 6.97 -1.47 3.58
CA LEU A 80 6.61 -2.80 3.08
C LEU A 80 6.49 -2.80 1.56
N ARG A 81 7.23 -3.70 0.90
CA ARG A 81 7.32 -3.82 -0.56
C ARG A 81 5.96 -3.98 -1.25
N LEU A 82 5.09 -4.82 -0.68
CA LEU A 82 3.79 -5.08 -1.29
C LEU A 82 2.85 -3.87 -1.25
N LEU A 83 2.81 -3.19 -0.09
CA LEU A 83 2.08 -1.94 0.05
C LEU A 83 2.59 -0.89 -0.94
N THR A 84 3.91 -0.84 -1.11
CA THR A 84 4.57 0.06 -2.05
C THR A 84 4.06 -0.14 -3.48
N ALA A 85 3.88 -1.39 -3.91
CA ALA A 85 3.33 -1.71 -5.24
C ALA A 85 1.88 -1.23 -5.41
N GLN A 86 1.03 -1.41 -4.40
CA GLN A 86 -0.36 -0.93 -4.43
C GLN A 86 -0.44 0.61 -4.45
N GLN A 87 0.39 1.28 -3.65
CA GLN A 87 0.46 2.74 -3.63
C GLN A 87 1.05 3.30 -4.93
N PHE A 88 1.97 2.55 -5.56
CA PHE A 88 2.49 2.89 -6.87
C PHE A 88 1.37 2.92 -7.94
N GLN A 89 0.46 1.96 -7.94
CA GLN A 89 -0.67 1.96 -8.88
C GLN A 89 -1.58 3.18 -8.68
N ARG A 90 -1.83 3.59 -7.42
CA ARG A 90 -2.63 4.79 -7.10
C ARG A 90 -1.92 6.07 -7.53
N ALA A 91 -0.65 6.20 -7.18
CA ALA A 91 0.16 7.36 -7.56
C ALA A 91 0.40 7.44 -9.08
N ALA A 92 0.48 6.29 -9.77
CA ALA A 92 0.60 6.23 -11.23
C ALA A 92 -0.62 6.86 -11.93
N ALA A 93 -1.83 6.70 -11.38
CA ALA A 93 -3.02 7.38 -11.93
C ALA A 93 -2.91 8.91 -11.84
N LEU A 94 -2.41 9.43 -10.71
CA LEU A 94 -2.14 10.85 -10.56
C LEU A 94 -1.08 11.34 -11.54
N ILE A 95 0.04 10.62 -11.66
CA ILE A 95 1.13 11.03 -12.56
C ILE A 95 0.72 10.95 -14.02
N CYS A 96 -0.11 9.98 -14.42
CA CYS A 96 -0.70 9.97 -15.75
C CYS A 96 -1.57 11.22 -16.01
N ALA A 97 -2.36 11.65 -15.02
CA ALA A 97 -3.14 12.88 -15.14
C ALA A 97 -2.25 14.13 -15.22
N CYS A 98 -1.21 14.22 -14.38
CA CYS A 98 -0.24 15.31 -14.44
C CYS A 98 0.49 15.38 -15.79
N GLU A 99 0.91 14.23 -16.33
CA GLU A 99 1.56 14.16 -17.64
C GLU A 99 0.61 14.52 -18.78
N ALA A 100 -0.66 14.15 -18.69
CA ALA A 100 -1.66 14.53 -19.68
C ALA A 100 -1.89 16.05 -19.68
N ILE A 101 -1.89 16.70 -18.51
CA ILE A 101 -1.96 18.16 -18.36
C ILE A 101 -0.67 18.81 -18.87
N ARG A 102 0.52 18.29 -18.53
CA ARG A 102 1.78 18.82 -19.03
C ARG A 102 1.81 18.84 -20.57
N ASP A 103 1.35 17.74 -21.19
CA ASP A 103 1.31 17.62 -22.64
C ASP A 103 0.34 18.62 -23.31
N GLU A 104 -0.76 18.94 -22.62
CA GLU A 104 -1.73 19.95 -23.08
C GLU A 104 -1.19 21.39 -22.93
N PHE A 105 -0.37 21.63 -21.88
CA PHE A 105 0.23 22.94 -21.56
C PHE A 105 1.76 22.90 -21.69
N GLU A 106 2.27 22.34 -22.81
CA GLU A 106 3.71 22.13 -23.01
C GLU A 106 4.51 23.44 -23.05
N GLU A 107 3.93 24.51 -23.56
CA GLU A 107 4.57 25.81 -23.62
C GLU A 107 4.92 26.35 -22.23
N GLU A 108 4.04 26.16 -21.25
CA GLU A 108 4.20 26.63 -19.87
C GLU A 108 4.99 25.63 -19.00
N LEU A 109 4.75 24.34 -19.18
CA LEU A 109 5.24 23.28 -18.30
C LEU A 109 6.50 22.57 -18.83
N GLY A 110 6.90 22.84 -20.07
CA GLY A 110 8.08 22.28 -20.71
C GLY A 110 7.85 20.90 -21.33
N THR A 111 8.87 20.46 -22.09
CA THR A 111 8.84 19.20 -22.86
C THR A 111 9.19 17.97 -22.02
N ASP A 112 9.90 18.15 -20.89
CA ASP A 112 10.33 17.06 -20.04
C ASP A 112 9.16 16.42 -19.31
N ARG A 113 8.97 15.13 -19.53
CA ARG A 113 7.83 14.35 -19.06
C ARG A 113 7.77 14.26 -17.54
N ILE A 114 6.56 14.32 -17.00
CA ILE A 114 6.29 14.01 -15.60
C ILE A 114 6.18 12.48 -15.46
N THR A 115 7.08 11.88 -14.72
CA THR A 115 7.21 10.41 -14.60
C THR A 115 7.19 9.94 -13.14
N ILE A 116 6.84 8.66 -12.95
CA ILE A 116 6.88 7.99 -11.65
C ILE A 116 7.79 6.78 -11.71
N GLY A 117 8.61 6.60 -10.68
CA GLY A 117 9.49 5.44 -10.51
C GLY A 117 9.10 4.57 -9.31
N LEU A 118 9.20 3.25 -9.47
CA LEU A 118 9.09 2.29 -8.39
C LEU A 118 10.47 1.70 -8.09
N TRP A 119 11.03 2.07 -6.95
CA TRP A 119 12.38 1.69 -6.52
C TRP A 119 12.33 0.80 -5.29
N VAL A 120 12.20 -0.51 -5.51
CA VAL A 120 12.05 -1.54 -4.47
C VAL A 120 13.02 -2.69 -4.72
N GLY A 121 13.48 -3.38 -3.67
CA GLY A 121 14.37 -4.53 -3.82
C GLY A 121 13.60 -5.73 -4.40
N GLU A 122 14.26 -6.67 -5.03
CA GLU A 122 13.80 -8.00 -5.51
C GLU A 122 12.43 -8.11 -6.20
N LEU A 123 11.54 -7.14 -6.03
CA LEU A 123 10.21 -7.14 -6.64
C LEU A 123 10.25 -6.69 -8.11
N THR A 124 11.22 -5.85 -8.47
CA THR A 124 11.38 -5.29 -9.81
C THR A 124 12.78 -5.53 -10.34
N PRO A 125 12.97 -5.60 -11.69
CA PRO A 125 14.29 -5.84 -12.26
C PRO A 125 15.27 -4.71 -11.96
N ASN A 126 16.49 -5.06 -11.56
CA ASN A 126 17.55 -4.06 -11.37
C ASN A 126 18.17 -3.63 -12.70
N LYS A 127 18.30 -4.56 -13.66
CA LYS A 127 18.95 -4.34 -14.95
C LYS A 127 17.98 -4.49 -16.12
N ARG A 128 18.19 -3.73 -17.18
CA ARG A 128 17.45 -3.82 -18.45
C ARG A 128 17.56 -5.21 -19.08
N THR A 129 18.77 -5.80 -19.02
CA THR A 129 19.03 -7.15 -19.52
C THR A 129 18.20 -8.22 -18.80
N ASP A 130 17.98 -8.06 -17.50
CA ASP A 130 17.14 -8.99 -16.72
C ASP A 130 15.66 -8.75 -17.02
N ALA A 131 15.25 -7.48 -17.15
CA ALA A 131 13.89 -7.12 -17.52
C ALA A 131 13.51 -7.71 -18.91
N THR A 132 14.36 -7.60 -19.91
CA THR A 132 14.10 -8.16 -21.25
C THR A 132 14.07 -9.69 -21.23
N LYS A 133 14.91 -10.35 -20.43
CA LYS A 133 14.86 -11.82 -20.23
C LYS A 133 13.55 -12.24 -19.55
N ILE A 134 13.14 -11.55 -18.47
CA ILE A 134 11.88 -11.82 -17.77
C ILE A 134 10.72 -11.64 -18.73
N PHE A 135 10.65 -10.53 -19.46
CA PHE A 135 9.61 -10.29 -20.47
C PHE A 135 9.54 -11.43 -21.50
N LYS A 136 10.68 -11.90 -21.98
CA LYS A 136 10.75 -13.02 -22.95
C LYS A 136 10.22 -14.33 -22.32
N ARG A 137 10.58 -14.66 -21.08
CA ARG A 137 10.06 -15.84 -20.37
C ARG A 137 8.56 -15.74 -20.13
N MET A 138 8.07 -14.57 -19.70
CA MET A 138 6.63 -14.29 -19.54
C MET A 138 5.88 -14.48 -20.87
N SER A 139 6.43 -14.00 -22.00
CA SER A 139 5.82 -14.16 -23.32
C SER A 139 5.78 -15.62 -23.81
N GLN A 140 6.61 -16.49 -23.24
CA GLN A 140 6.64 -17.92 -23.50
C GLN A 140 5.82 -18.74 -22.48
N GLY A 141 5.21 -18.09 -21.48
CA GLY A 141 4.48 -18.74 -20.40
C GLY A 141 5.37 -19.53 -19.42
N GLN A 142 6.63 -19.18 -19.34
CA GLN A 142 7.64 -19.82 -18.48
C GLN A 142 7.82 -19.07 -17.15
N GLU A 143 7.16 -17.94 -16.97
CA GLU A 143 7.26 -17.10 -15.78
C GLU A 143 5.84 -16.78 -15.31
N ASP A 144 5.52 -17.13 -14.07
CA ASP A 144 4.21 -16.88 -13.47
C ASP A 144 4.17 -15.55 -12.69
N GLU A 145 5.35 -14.99 -12.34
CA GLU A 145 5.45 -13.74 -11.59
C GLU A 145 5.52 -12.52 -12.50
N ASN A 146 4.72 -11.51 -12.18
CA ASN A 146 4.76 -10.23 -12.88
C ASN A 146 5.76 -9.27 -12.20
N ALA A 147 7.03 -9.35 -12.59
CA ALA A 147 8.09 -8.49 -12.09
C ALA A 147 7.94 -6.99 -12.46
N PHE A 148 6.94 -6.63 -13.26
CA PHE A 148 6.67 -5.24 -13.65
C PHE A 148 5.51 -4.62 -12.86
N VAL A 149 4.89 -5.36 -11.95
CA VAL A 149 3.92 -4.93 -10.93
C VAL A 149 2.60 -4.37 -11.47
N MET A 150 2.58 -3.76 -12.65
CA MET A 150 1.39 -3.08 -13.18
C MET A 150 0.40 -4.07 -13.81
N LEU A 151 -0.78 -4.25 -13.19
CA LEU A 151 -1.82 -5.18 -13.65
C LEU A 151 -2.95 -4.50 -14.43
N LYS A 152 -3.11 -3.19 -14.28
CA LYS A 152 -4.12 -2.39 -14.97
C LYS A 152 -3.54 -1.07 -15.41
N CYS A 153 -3.97 -0.58 -16.55
CA CYS A 153 -3.62 0.76 -17.00
C CYS A 153 -4.10 1.79 -15.98
N PRO A 154 -3.20 2.64 -15.44
CA PRO A 154 -3.58 3.62 -14.42
C PRO A 154 -4.51 4.72 -14.94
N TRP A 155 -4.64 4.86 -16.28
CA TRP A 155 -5.53 5.83 -16.91
C TRP A 155 -6.92 5.28 -17.19
N CYS A 156 -7.02 4.17 -17.91
CA CYS A 156 -8.31 3.64 -18.38
C CYS A 156 -8.76 2.33 -17.69
N GLY A 157 -7.91 1.73 -16.85
CA GLY A 157 -8.24 0.49 -16.13
C GLY A 157 -8.12 -0.80 -16.96
N SER A 158 -7.75 -0.72 -18.25
CA SER A 158 -7.56 -1.91 -19.10
C SER A 158 -6.49 -2.84 -18.54
N GLN A 159 -6.68 -4.15 -18.73
CA GLN A 159 -5.74 -5.17 -18.25
C GLN A 159 -4.34 -4.98 -18.82
N MET A 160 -3.33 -5.12 -17.95
CA MET A 160 -1.90 -5.13 -18.29
C MET A 160 -1.24 -6.39 -17.70
N GLY A 161 -0.08 -6.75 -18.23
CA GLY A 161 0.65 -7.94 -17.80
C GLY A 161 0.19 -9.24 -18.48
N PRO A 162 0.56 -10.41 -17.92
CA PRO A 162 0.20 -11.71 -18.46
C PRO A 162 -1.31 -11.95 -18.42
N VAL A 163 -1.86 -12.43 -19.53
CA VAL A 163 -3.30 -12.77 -19.63
C VAL A 163 -3.49 -14.23 -19.28
N LYS A 164 -4.24 -14.51 -18.19
CA LYS A 164 -4.56 -15.87 -17.75
C LYS A 164 -5.63 -16.51 -18.64
N GLY A 165 -5.56 -17.83 -18.85
CA GLY A 165 -6.60 -18.60 -19.52
C GLY A 165 -6.57 -18.59 -21.05
N THR A 166 -5.55 -18.06 -21.67
CA THR A 166 -5.32 -18.11 -23.13
C THR A 166 -4.50 -19.35 -23.52
N ARG A 167 -4.82 -19.97 -24.68
CA ARG A 167 -4.04 -21.12 -25.21
C ARG A 167 -2.58 -20.77 -25.53
N THR A 168 -2.34 -19.54 -25.95
CA THR A 168 -1.01 -18.97 -26.16
C THR A 168 -0.78 -17.87 -25.13
N PRO A 169 0.39 -17.85 -24.45
CA PRO A 169 0.71 -16.76 -23.51
C PRO A 169 0.62 -15.40 -24.22
N GLN A 170 -0.10 -14.47 -23.61
CA GLN A 170 -0.22 -13.10 -24.10
C GLN A 170 0.17 -12.13 -23.01
N ILE A 171 0.93 -11.11 -23.36
CA ILE A 171 1.26 -10.01 -22.47
C ILE A 171 0.63 -8.74 -23.04
N LYS A 172 -0.13 -8.03 -22.20
CA LYS A 172 -0.74 -6.75 -22.54
C LYS A 172 -0.02 -5.60 -21.84
N GLY A 173 0.11 -4.48 -22.53
CA GLY A 173 0.59 -3.23 -21.94
C GLY A 173 2.09 -3.14 -21.69
N TYR A 174 2.88 -4.17 -21.95
CA TYR A 174 4.34 -4.18 -21.88
C TYR A 174 4.94 -4.41 -23.25
N LYS A 175 5.99 -3.67 -23.58
CA LYS A 175 6.70 -3.81 -24.87
C LYS A 175 8.19 -3.64 -24.67
N VAL A 176 8.99 -4.47 -25.33
CA VAL A 176 10.44 -4.25 -25.43
C VAL A 176 10.68 -3.21 -26.51
N ARG A 177 11.40 -2.16 -26.20
CA ARG A 177 11.80 -1.13 -27.14
C ARG A 177 13.21 -0.65 -26.89
N LYS A 178 13.87 -0.21 -27.97
CA LYS A 178 15.11 0.55 -27.89
C LYS A 178 14.76 2.00 -27.48
N VAL A 179 15.23 2.41 -26.31
CA VAL A 179 15.10 3.78 -25.78
C VAL A 179 16.50 4.33 -25.66
N GLN A 180 16.79 5.44 -26.35
CA GLN A 180 18.16 5.91 -26.60
C GLN A 180 18.97 4.78 -27.24
N ASP A 181 20.04 4.28 -26.61
CA ASP A 181 20.87 3.20 -27.16
C ASP A 181 20.67 1.84 -26.49
N HIS A 182 19.68 1.71 -25.60
CA HIS A 182 19.45 0.50 -24.79
C HIS A 182 18.07 -0.11 -25.03
N GLU A 183 18.00 -1.44 -25.06
CA GLU A 183 16.73 -2.16 -25.02
C GLU A 183 16.21 -2.19 -23.59
N THR A 184 14.95 -1.81 -23.39
CA THR A 184 14.26 -1.85 -22.11
C THR A 184 12.79 -2.20 -22.28
N VAL A 185 12.12 -2.53 -21.16
CA VAL A 185 10.67 -2.78 -21.15
C VAL A 185 9.96 -1.47 -20.83
N ILE A 186 9.10 -1.04 -21.75
CA ILE A 186 8.25 0.14 -21.59
C ILE A 186 6.80 -0.25 -21.37
N PHE A 187 6.03 0.67 -20.81
CA PHE A 187 4.60 0.53 -20.53
C PHE A 187 3.80 1.34 -21.54
N LYS A 188 2.90 0.66 -22.27
CA LYS A 188 2.00 1.28 -23.24
C LYS A 188 0.64 0.59 -23.15
N CYS A 189 -0.45 1.33 -23.04
CA CYS A 189 -1.78 0.74 -23.02
C CYS A 189 -2.10 0.11 -24.39
N ASP A 190 -2.77 -1.05 -24.38
CA ASP A 190 -3.21 -1.72 -25.63
C ASP A 190 -4.68 -1.40 -25.97
N ASN A 191 -5.34 -0.48 -25.24
CA ASN A 191 -6.69 -0.01 -25.55
C ASN A 191 -6.63 1.20 -26.49
N ASP A 192 -6.44 0.92 -27.79
CA ASP A 192 -6.19 1.93 -28.81
C ASP A 192 -7.38 2.87 -29.05
N ASN A 193 -8.60 2.50 -28.68
CA ASN A 193 -9.80 3.28 -28.96
C ASN A 193 -10.14 4.34 -27.90
N GLU A 194 -9.68 4.17 -26.66
CA GLU A 194 -10.15 4.98 -25.52
C GLU A 194 -9.04 5.53 -24.62
N CYS A 195 -7.79 5.13 -24.84
CA CYS A 195 -6.69 5.51 -23.95
C CYS A 195 -5.67 6.43 -24.61
N LYS A 196 -5.47 7.63 -24.03
CA LYS A 196 -4.42 8.56 -24.47
C LYS A 196 -3.02 7.90 -24.50
N PHE A 197 -2.75 6.99 -23.54
CA PHE A 197 -1.46 6.30 -23.40
C PHE A 197 -1.32 5.04 -24.28
N SER A 198 -2.20 4.84 -25.25
CA SER A 198 -2.08 3.83 -26.31
C SER A 198 -1.40 4.37 -27.57
N GLN A 199 -1.26 5.68 -27.71
CA GLN A 199 -0.65 6.33 -28.86
C GLN A 199 0.84 5.99 -28.96
N GLU A 200 1.37 5.95 -30.16
CA GLU A 200 2.76 5.53 -30.44
C GLU A 200 3.79 6.40 -29.70
N ASN A 201 3.57 7.70 -29.65
CA ASN A 201 4.48 8.67 -29.05
C ASN A 201 4.12 9.03 -27.58
N PHE A 202 3.01 8.49 -27.06
CA PHE A 202 2.51 8.85 -25.73
C PHE A 202 2.34 7.60 -24.84
N ARG A 203 3.47 7.05 -24.40
CA ARG A 203 3.51 5.87 -23.51
C ARG A 203 3.22 6.24 -22.07
N LEU A 204 2.84 5.25 -21.24
CA LEU A 204 2.68 5.43 -19.80
C LEU A 204 4.00 5.94 -19.16
N PRO A 205 3.94 6.94 -18.26
CA PRO A 205 5.11 7.56 -17.66
C PRO A 205 5.65 6.78 -16.46
N LEU A 206 5.84 5.47 -16.61
CA LEU A 206 6.19 4.54 -15.55
C LEU A 206 7.61 4.00 -15.74
N LEU A 207 8.38 3.96 -14.64
CA LEU A 207 9.72 3.40 -14.58
C LEU A 207 9.79 2.40 -13.40
N VAL A 208 10.14 1.15 -13.69
CA VAL A 208 10.25 0.10 -12.65
C VAL A 208 11.59 -0.65 -12.70
N ILE A 209 12.46 -0.31 -13.63
CA ILE A 209 13.79 -0.89 -13.81
C ILE A 209 14.80 0.09 -13.20
N ASP A 210 15.66 -0.37 -12.29
CA ASP A 210 16.60 0.50 -11.59
C ASP A 210 17.51 1.28 -12.54
N GLU A 211 18.06 0.66 -13.59
CA GLU A 211 18.89 1.33 -14.57
C GLU A 211 18.13 2.45 -15.30
N ASP A 212 16.85 2.26 -15.64
CA ASP A 212 16.04 3.31 -16.25
C ASP A 212 15.77 4.46 -15.29
N ILE A 213 15.56 4.14 -14.00
CA ILE A 213 15.35 5.12 -12.92
C ILE A 213 16.62 5.96 -12.70
N TYR A 214 17.82 5.38 -12.81
CA TYR A 214 19.08 6.11 -12.62
C TYR A 214 19.44 6.97 -13.84
N ASP A 215 19.18 6.48 -15.05
CA ASP A 215 19.45 7.21 -16.28
C ASP A 215 18.46 8.35 -16.51
N SER A 216 17.20 8.14 -16.14
CA SER A 216 16.11 9.11 -16.26
C SER A 216 15.36 9.23 -14.93
N PRO A 217 15.90 9.96 -13.93
CA PRO A 217 15.29 10.09 -12.62
C PRO A 217 13.83 10.54 -12.70
N PRO A 218 12.88 9.78 -12.11
CA PRO A 218 11.46 10.10 -12.17
C PRO A 218 11.13 11.34 -11.35
N THR A 219 10.11 12.08 -11.74
CA THR A 219 9.62 13.25 -11.02
C THR A 219 9.12 12.89 -9.62
N LEU A 220 8.42 11.75 -9.49
CA LEU A 220 8.02 11.16 -8.22
C LEU A 220 8.63 9.77 -8.10
N LEU A 221 9.45 9.56 -7.07
CA LEU A 221 10.05 8.26 -6.76
C LEU A 221 9.33 7.63 -5.58
N ILE A 222 8.78 6.45 -5.78
CA ILE A 222 8.25 5.60 -4.72
C ILE A 222 9.26 4.52 -4.42
N GLY A 223 9.70 4.43 -3.16
CA GLY A 223 10.69 3.44 -2.74
C GLY A 223 10.45 2.88 -1.35
N THR A 224 11.08 1.74 -1.07
CA THR A 224 11.10 1.18 0.28
C THR A 224 12.29 1.73 1.07
N VAL A 225 12.11 1.92 2.38
CA VAL A 225 13.18 2.49 3.24
C VAL A 225 14.47 1.66 3.21
N ASP A 226 14.37 0.33 3.07
CA ASP A 226 15.52 -0.57 2.96
C ASP A 226 16.31 -0.35 1.65
N LYS A 227 15.66 0.08 0.57
CA LYS A 227 16.33 0.37 -0.70
C LYS A 227 17.26 1.58 -0.58
N PHE A 228 16.89 2.58 0.21
CA PHE A 228 17.75 3.73 0.46
C PHE A 228 19.04 3.37 1.22
N ALA A 229 19.05 2.30 2.01
CA ALA A 229 20.25 1.79 2.64
C ALA A 229 21.31 1.30 1.64
N MET A 230 20.93 1.07 0.37
CA MET A 230 21.82 0.63 -0.70
C MET A 230 22.61 1.78 -1.37
N LEU A 231 22.29 3.04 -1.06
CA LEU A 231 22.94 4.22 -1.68
C LEU A 231 24.47 4.19 -1.66
N PRO A 232 25.17 3.79 -0.57
CA PRO A 232 26.63 3.70 -0.55
C PRO A 232 27.22 2.70 -1.56
N TRP A 233 26.45 1.65 -1.92
CA TRP A 233 26.88 0.60 -2.86
C TRP A 233 26.36 0.78 -4.28
N ARG A 234 25.55 1.83 -4.52
CA ARG A 234 24.95 2.13 -5.82
C ARG A 234 25.21 3.60 -6.19
N PRO A 235 26.43 3.92 -6.65
CA PRO A 235 26.78 5.31 -6.98
C PRO A 235 25.88 5.94 -8.05
N GLU A 236 25.28 5.12 -8.92
CA GLU A 236 24.35 5.55 -9.97
C GLU A 236 23.10 6.19 -9.39
N ALA A 237 22.65 5.72 -8.23
CA ALA A 237 21.47 6.22 -7.54
C ALA A 237 21.61 7.70 -7.07
N ARG A 238 22.83 8.28 -7.07
CA ARG A 238 23.05 9.72 -6.83
C ARG A 238 22.27 10.60 -7.83
N ALA A 239 21.96 10.09 -9.00
CA ALA A 239 21.16 10.79 -10.00
C ALA A 239 19.77 11.18 -9.49
N LEU A 240 19.19 10.39 -8.55
CA LEU A 240 17.92 10.66 -7.87
C LEU A 240 17.97 11.93 -7.02
N PHE A 241 19.15 12.36 -6.62
CA PHE A 241 19.41 13.57 -5.82
C PHE A 241 20.00 14.70 -6.65
N GLY A 242 19.83 14.64 -7.97
CA GLY A 242 20.28 15.68 -8.91
C GLY A 242 21.76 15.62 -9.29
N PHE A 243 22.54 14.63 -8.81
CA PHE A 243 23.96 14.51 -9.16
C PHE A 243 24.13 13.79 -10.49
N ARG A 244 24.37 14.53 -11.57
CA ARG A 244 24.74 14.03 -12.90
C ARG A 244 26.20 14.33 -13.22
N ARG A 245 26.78 13.65 -14.24
CA ARG A 245 28.21 13.78 -14.57
C ARG A 245 28.65 15.21 -14.82
N ASN A 246 27.84 16.02 -15.50
CA ASN A 246 28.21 17.36 -15.96
C ASN A 246 27.32 18.48 -15.39
N GLU A 247 26.31 18.16 -14.61
CA GLU A 247 25.33 19.13 -14.14
C GLU A 247 24.70 18.65 -12.82
N ARG A 248 24.45 19.58 -11.91
CA ARG A 248 23.66 19.31 -10.72
C ARG A 248 22.24 19.85 -10.93
N LYS A 249 21.27 18.98 -11.08
CA LYS A 249 19.86 19.34 -11.08
C LYS A 249 19.36 19.60 -9.67
N THR A 250 18.18 20.21 -9.55
CA THR A 250 17.55 20.46 -8.26
C THR A 250 17.25 19.11 -7.56
N PRO A 251 17.70 18.92 -6.30
CA PRO A 251 17.41 17.70 -5.57
C PRO A 251 15.93 17.62 -5.18
N PRO A 252 15.49 16.47 -4.63
CA PRO A 252 14.12 16.32 -4.15
C PRO A 252 13.73 17.36 -3.11
N GLU A 253 12.58 18.01 -3.31
CA GLU A 253 12.10 19.10 -2.46
C GLU A 253 11.11 18.63 -1.39
N LEU A 254 10.48 17.47 -1.60
CA LEU A 254 9.48 16.91 -0.72
C LEU A 254 9.79 15.45 -0.41
N ILE A 255 9.87 15.14 0.88
CA ILE A 255 9.98 13.76 1.39
C ILE A 255 8.66 13.41 2.08
N ILE A 256 8.01 12.34 1.63
CA ILE A 256 6.80 11.79 2.24
C ILE A 256 7.15 10.43 2.83
N GLN A 257 7.01 10.28 4.14
CA GLN A 257 7.20 9.01 4.85
C GLN A 257 5.85 8.47 5.29
N ASP A 258 5.33 7.48 4.56
CA ASP A 258 4.09 6.83 4.95
C ASP A 258 4.32 5.70 5.96
N GLU A 259 3.27 5.38 6.73
CA GLU A 259 3.26 4.36 7.77
C GLU A 259 4.46 4.47 8.74
N LEU A 260 4.75 5.70 9.19
CA LEU A 260 5.91 6.02 10.03
C LEU A 260 6.06 5.10 11.25
N HIS A 261 4.95 4.68 11.87
CA HIS A 261 4.96 3.82 13.06
C HIS A 261 5.62 2.44 12.82
N LEU A 262 5.75 2.00 11.57
CA LEU A 262 6.47 0.78 11.22
C LEU A 262 8.00 0.94 11.29
N ILE A 263 8.49 2.18 11.25
CA ILE A 263 9.91 2.50 11.41
C ILE A 263 10.23 2.55 12.90
N SER A 264 10.32 1.37 13.53
CA SER A 264 10.56 1.25 14.98
C SER A 264 11.53 0.10 15.27
N GLY A 265 12.02 0.02 16.52
CA GLY A 265 12.97 -1.00 16.93
C GLY A 265 14.24 -1.04 16.07
N PRO A 266 14.76 -2.22 15.70
CA PRO A 266 15.99 -2.34 14.91
C PRO A 266 15.93 -1.63 13.56
N LEU A 267 14.77 -1.69 12.87
CA LEU A 267 14.57 -0.98 11.60
C LEU A 267 14.67 0.53 11.81
N GLY A 268 14.05 1.06 12.87
CA GLY A 268 14.12 2.49 13.20
C GLY A 268 15.55 2.96 13.46
N SER A 269 16.34 2.19 14.19
CA SER A 269 17.74 2.50 14.43
C SER A 269 18.56 2.53 13.14
N MET A 270 18.36 1.57 12.24
CA MET A 270 19.05 1.55 10.95
C MET A 270 18.64 2.71 10.05
N VAL A 271 17.34 3.02 9.97
CA VAL A 271 16.84 4.16 9.18
C VAL A 271 17.41 5.46 9.70
N GLY A 272 17.45 5.68 11.02
CA GLY A 272 17.98 6.88 11.62
C GLY A 272 19.45 7.15 11.25
N LEU A 273 20.26 6.10 11.05
CA LEU A 273 21.67 6.26 10.67
C LEU A 273 21.85 6.86 9.26
N TYR A 274 21.03 6.45 8.30
CA TYR A 274 21.18 6.98 6.92
C TYR A 274 20.22 8.13 6.59
N GLU A 275 19.26 8.44 7.48
CA GLU A 275 18.31 9.53 7.25
C GLU A 275 18.99 10.89 7.13
N THR A 276 19.99 11.14 7.96
CA THR A 276 20.83 12.36 7.89
C THR A 276 21.48 12.49 6.51
N MET A 277 22.00 11.38 5.95
CA MET A 277 22.59 11.36 4.61
C MET A 277 21.55 11.69 3.54
N ILE A 278 20.33 11.13 3.65
CA ILE A 278 19.26 11.40 2.69
C ILE A 278 18.84 12.87 2.73
N GLU A 279 18.67 13.44 3.93
CA GLU A 279 18.34 14.85 4.09
C GLU A 279 19.42 15.74 3.47
N GLU A 280 20.71 15.43 3.72
CA GLU A 280 21.84 16.16 3.15
C GLU A 280 21.88 16.07 1.62
N LEU A 281 21.67 14.90 1.04
CA LEU A 281 21.59 14.71 -0.40
C LEU A 281 20.43 15.50 -1.03
N CYS A 282 19.31 15.67 -0.30
CA CYS A 282 18.17 16.48 -0.71
C CYS A 282 18.34 17.98 -0.41
N THR A 283 19.43 18.40 0.25
CA THR A 283 19.68 19.79 0.61
C THR A 283 20.43 20.51 -0.52
N ALA A 284 19.94 21.66 -0.94
CA ALA A 284 20.57 22.53 -1.92
C ALA A 284 20.98 23.86 -1.26
N GLY A 285 22.28 24.03 -0.97
CA GLY A 285 22.75 25.15 -0.17
C GLY A 285 22.15 25.10 1.24
N ASN A 286 21.36 26.10 1.61
CA ASN A 286 20.65 26.15 2.89
C ASN A 286 19.19 25.68 2.82
N ILE A 287 18.72 25.23 1.64
CA ILE A 287 17.34 24.83 1.41
C ILE A 287 17.21 23.33 1.69
N LYS A 288 16.55 23.01 2.78
CA LYS A 288 16.22 21.63 3.16
C LYS A 288 14.93 21.13 2.47
N PRO A 289 14.76 19.82 2.30
CA PRO A 289 13.49 19.28 1.83
C PRO A 289 12.38 19.48 2.89
N LYS A 290 11.13 19.69 2.43
CA LYS A 290 9.96 19.57 3.30
C LYS A 290 9.75 18.10 3.64
N ILE A 291 9.49 17.80 4.91
CA ILE A 291 9.22 16.44 5.38
C ILE A 291 7.77 16.37 5.83
N ILE A 292 7.06 15.38 5.30
CA ILE A 292 5.70 15.00 5.68
C ILE A 292 5.74 13.55 6.10
N ALA A 293 5.20 13.26 7.28
CA ALA A 293 5.01 11.92 7.78
C ALA A 293 3.52 11.56 7.83
N SER A 294 3.19 10.29 7.66
CA SER A 294 1.83 9.76 7.80
C SER A 294 1.84 8.59 8.78
N SER A 295 0.88 8.54 9.68
CA SER A 295 0.73 7.43 10.62
C SER A 295 -0.73 7.18 10.98
N ALA A 296 -1.06 5.93 11.30
CA ALA A 296 -2.35 5.58 11.88
C ALA A 296 -2.36 5.66 13.41
N THR A 297 -1.19 5.86 14.04
CA THR A 297 -1.04 5.97 15.50
C THR A 297 -0.19 7.18 15.85
N ILE A 298 -0.51 7.84 16.97
CA ILE A 298 0.16 9.07 17.42
C ILE A 298 0.93 8.90 18.73
N SER A 299 0.86 7.73 19.36
CA SER A 299 1.60 7.49 20.60
C SER A 299 3.10 7.64 20.36
N ARG A 300 3.74 8.56 21.08
CA ARG A 300 5.17 8.93 20.95
C ARG A 300 5.62 9.30 19.54
N ALA A 301 4.70 9.76 18.70
CA ALA A 301 5.05 10.12 17.30
C ALA A 301 6.02 11.29 17.22
N LYS A 302 5.92 12.27 18.14
CA LYS A 302 6.84 13.41 18.20
C LYS A 302 8.27 12.99 18.52
N GLU A 303 8.43 12.10 19.49
CA GLU A 303 9.73 11.55 19.88
C GLU A 303 10.32 10.71 18.74
N GLN A 304 9.50 9.90 18.09
CA GLN A 304 9.92 9.10 16.94
C GLN A 304 10.39 9.97 15.78
N ILE A 305 9.62 10.99 15.41
CA ILE A 305 9.97 11.95 14.35
C ILE A 305 11.26 12.68 14.69
N ASN A 306 11.38 13.14 15.94
CA ASN A 306 12.61 13.81 16.38
C ASN A 306 13.83 12.88 16.35
N SER A 307 13.66 11.62 16.71
CA SER A 307 14.76 10.63 16.67
C SER A 307 15.20 10.31 15.24
N LEU A 308 14.27 10.36 14.26
CA LEU A 308 14.58 10.09 12.86
C LEU A 308 15.19 11.31 12.15
N TYR A 309 14.61 12.49 12.33
CA TYR A 309 14.93 13.68 11.53
C TYR A 309 15.72 14.76 12.28
N GLY A 310 15.87 14.66 13.60
CA GLY A 310 16.69 15.57 14.39
C GLY A 310 16.24 17.04 14.41
N ARG A 311 14.96 17.33 14.09
CA ARG A 311 14.47 18.72 13.93
C ARG A 311 13.92 19.36 15.21
N GLY A 312 13.91 18.63 16.32
CA GLY A 312 13.36 19.07 17.62
C GLY A 312 11.89 18.69 17.81
N ILE A 313 11.53 18.23 19.00
CA ILE A 313 10.16 17.77 19.33
C ILE A 313 9.12 18.89 19.15
N GLN A 314 9.50 20.13 19.45
CA GLN A 314 8.64 21.32 19.32
C GLN A 314 8.31 21.67 17.85
N ASN A 315 9.10 21.18 16.91
CA ASN A 315 8.94 21.40 15.47
C ASN A 315 8.17 20.26 14.78
N VAL A 316 7.51 19.38 15.55
CA VAL A 316 6.63 18.36 15.02
C VAL A 316 5.18 18.84 15.13
N ASN A 317 4.57 19.06 13.98
CA ASN A 317 3.18 19.48 13.86
C ASN A 317 2.30 18.26 13.58
N ILE A 318 1.36 17.96 14.48
CA ILE A 318 0.42 16.83 14.32
C ILE A 318 -0.90 17.39 13.77
N PHE A 319 -1.31 16.88 12.63
CA PHE A 319 -2.56 17.23 11.99
C PHE A 319 -3.47 15.99 11.80
N PRO A 320 -4.77 16.07 12.14
CA PRO A 320 -5.41 17.17 12.85
C PRO A 320 -4.99 17.27 14.31
N ALA A 321 -5.14 18.42 14.92
CA ALA A 321 -4.94 18.58 16.36
C ALA A 321 -5.92 17.69 17.13
N GLN A 322 -5.48 17.19 18.28
CA GLN A 322 -6.34 16.40 19.17
C GLN A 322 -7.46 17.26 19.75
N ALA A 323 -8.66 16.70 19.82
CA ALA A 323 -9.77 17.28 20.56
C ALA A 323 -9.75 16.85 22.05
N LEU A 324 -10.78 17.22 22.79
CA LEU A 324 -10.94 16.85 24.21
C LEU A 324 -11.16 15.34 24.40
N SER A 325 -11.79 14.70 23.42
CA SER A 325 -12.02 13.25 23.43
C SER A 325 -11.00 12.55 22.51
N ALA A 326 -10.51 11.38 22.92
CA ALA A 326 -9.44 10.66 22.20
C ALA A 326 -9.81 10.22 20.78
N GLY A 327 -11.11 10.00 20.49
CA GLY A 327 -11.61 9.61 19.16
C GLY A 327 -11.98 10.80 18.26
N ASP A 328 -11.98 12.01 18.79
CA ASP A 328 -12.51 13.18 18.12
C ASP A 328 -11.41 14.11 17.59
N SER A 329 -11.73 14.82 16.53
CA SER A 329 -10.95 15.94 15.99
C SER A 329 -11.91 16.97 15.40
N PHE A 330 -11.43 18.13 14.98
CA PHE A 330 -12.26 19.09 14.26
C PHE A 330 -12.91 18.53 12.99
N PHE A 331 -12.26 17.56 12.36
CA PHE A 331 -12.69 17.00 11.06
C PHE A 331 -13.41 15.66 11.16
N ALA A 332 -13.38 15.01 12.31
CA ALA A 332 -13.99 13.70 12.53
C ALA A 332 -14.36 13.53 14.00
N TYR A 333 -15.48 12.88 14.23
CA TYR A 333 -15.94 12.49 15.56
C TYR A 333 -16.35 11.00 15.54
N GLU A 334 -16.28 10.38 16.70
CA GLU A 334 -16.72 9.01 16.86
C GLU A 334 -18.26 8.96 16.94
N GLU A 335 -18.88 8.22 16.03
CA GLU A 335 -20.33 8.04 16.05
C GLU A 335 -20.74 7.20 17.26
N LYS A 336 -21.73 7.66 18.00
CA LYS A 336 -22.25 6.92 19.15
C LYS A 336 -22.90 5.63 18.68
N LYS A 337 -22.65 4.54 19.41
CA LYS A 337 -23.30 3.25 19.15
C LYS A 337 -24.81 3.43 19.07
N SER A 338 -25.39 2.86 17.99
CA SER A 338 -26.83 2.78 17.79
C SER A 338 -27.17 1.42 17.21
N ASP A 339 -28.45 1.06 17.16
CA ASP A 339 -28.93 -0.18 16.53
C ASP A 339 -28.61 -0.21 15.02
N VAL A 340 -28.43 0.97 14.40
CA VAL A 340 -28.07 1.12 12.97
C VAL A 340 -26.56 1.02 12.76
N ALA A 341 -25.74 1.37 13.78
CA ALA A 341 -24.28 1.32 13.72
C ALA A 341 -23.72 0.70 15.03
N PRO A 342 -23.82 -0.64 15.19
CA PRO A 342 -23.48 -1.32 16.45
C PRO A 342 -21.99 -1.27 16.80
N GLY A 343 -21.14 -0.91 15.88
CA GLY A 343 -19.69 -0.88 16.05
C GLY A 343 -19.05 -2.28 16.10
N ARG A 344 -17.75 -2.35 16.42
CA ARG A 344 -17.04 -3.63 16.56
C ARG A 344 -17.22 -4.18 17.95
N LEU A 345 -17.46 -5.50 18.02
CA LEU A 345 -17.48 -6.25 19.27
C LEU A 345 -16.12 -6.96 19.46
N TYR A 346 -15.41 -6.64 20.52
CA TYR A 346 -14.18 -7.31 20.92
C TYR A 346 -14.49 -8.31 22.04
N VAL A 347 -14.21 -9.59 21.80
CA VAL A 347 -14.42 -10.67 22.77
C VAL A 347 -13.07 -11.29 23.13
N GLY A 348 -12.65 -11.11 24.38
CA GLY A 348 -11.47 -11.77 24.93
C GLY A 348 -11.79 -13.20 25.35
N ILE A 349 -11.02 -14.17 24.84
CA ILE A 349 -11.15 -15.59 25.21
C ILE A 349 -9.90 -16.00 25.98
N PHE A 350 -10.04 -16.23 27.26
CA PHE A 350 -8.99 -16.73 28.14
C PHE A 350 -9.24 -18.21 28.43
N ALA A 351 -8.43 -19.08 27.83
CA ALA A 351 -8.67 -20.52 27.82
C ALA A 351 -7.80 -21.29 28.85
N SER A 352 -7.66 -20.75 30.09
CA SER A 352 -6.81 -21.34 31.11
C SER A 352 -7.20 -22.77 31.53
N ALA A 353 -8.48 -23.12 31.38
CA ALA A 353 -8.99 -24.45 31.71
C ALA A 353 -8.73 -25.51 30.57
N LEU A 354 -8.18 -25.12 29.46
CA LEU A 354 -7.89 -26.04 28.36
C LEU A 354 -6.45 -26.54 28.43
N PRO A 355 -6.19 -27.81 28.00
CA PRO A 355 -4.87 -28.43 28.14
C PRO A 355 -3.77 -27.74 27.27
N SER A 356 -4.14 -27.06 26.22
CA SER A 356 -3.18 -26.35 25.38
C SER A 356 -3.80 -25.18 24.62
N HIS A 357 -2.96 -24.26 24.18
CA HIS A 357 -3.33 -23.17 23.31
C HIS A 357 -3.88 -23.65 21.94
N ALA A 358 -3.32 -24.75 21.41
CA ALA A 358 -3.82 -25.39 20.18
C ALA A 358 -5.28 -25.89 20.37
N THR A 359 -5.57 -26.54 21.49
CA THR A 359 -6.95 -26.98 21.82
C THR A 359 -7.92 -25.82 21.86
N ALA A 360 -7.49 -24.67 22.41
CA ALA A 360 -8.31 -23.47 22.42
C ALA A 360 -8.58 -22.97 21.01
N GLN A 361 -7.57 -22.90 20.17
CA GLN A 361 -7.69 -22.50 18.75
C GLN A 361 -8.67 -23.41 18.00
N VAL A 362 -8.52 -24.73 18.12
CA VAL A 362 -9.40 -25.70 17.47
C VAL A 362 -10.86 -25.47 17.87
N ARG A 363 -11.13 -25.32 19.15
CA ARG A 363 -12.52 -25.12 19.66
C ARG A 363 -13.11 -23.78 19.21
N VAL A 364 -12.34 -22.68 19.32
CA VAL A 364 -12.82 -21.33 19.01
C VAL A 364 -13.04 -21.19 17.51
N VAL A 365 -12.07 -21.57 16.67
CA VAL A 365 -12.18 -21.48 15.21
C VAL A 365 -13.34 -22.33 14.70
N SER A 366 -13.47 -23.57 15.16
CA SER A 366 -14.58 -24.43 14.76
C SER A 366 -15.95 -23.87 15.18
N ALA A 367 -16.05 -23.30 16.39
CA ALA A 367 -17.29 -22.68 16.86
C ALA A 367 -17.65 -21.45 15.99
N LEU A 368 -16.70 -20.58 15.69
CA LEU A 368 -16.92 -19.41 14.84
C LEU A 368 -17.35 -19.81 13.43
N LEU A 369 -16.64 -20.75 12.80
CA LEU A 369 -17.00 -21.24 11.47
C LEU A 369 -18.39 -21.82 11.41
N GLN A 370 -18.75 -22.71 12.36
CA GLN A 370 -20.06 -23.33 12.38
C GLN A 370 -21.18 -22.34 12.72
N SER A 371 -20.93 -21.36 13.60
CA SER A 371 -21.95 -20.39 14.02
C SER A 371 -22.52 -19.58 12.87
N VAL A 372 -21.73 -19.29 11.85
CA VAL A 372 -22.17 -18.57 10.64
C VAL A 372 -23.35 -19.29 9.96
N LYS A 373 -23.37 -20.62 9.96
CA LYS A 373 -24.48 -21.42 9.44
C LYS A 373 -25.59 -21.62 10.48
N SER A 374 -25.26 -21.67 11.75
CA SER A 374 -26.21 -21.97 12.82
C SER A 374 -27.08 -20.80 13.24
N VAL A 375 -26.63 -19.56 13.01
CA VAL A 375 -27.43 -18.36 13.32
C VAL A 375 -28.50 -18.17 12.25
N PRO A 376 -29.80 -18.07 12.62
CA PRO A 376 -30.87 -17.77 11.66
C PRO A 376 -30.68 -16.40 11.01
N VAL A 377 -30.89 -16.33 9.70
CA VAL A 377 -30.90 -15.08 8.92
C VAL A 377 -32.09 -15.07 7.95
N ASP A 378 -32.62 -13.90 7.68
CA ASP A 378 -33.73 -13.72 6.72
C ASP A 378 -33.24 -13.82 5.27
N ASP A 379 -32.00 -13.38 5.00
CA ASP A 379 -31.34 -13.42 3.70
C ASP A 379 -29.92 -14.02 3.85
N GLU A 380 -29.62 -15.03 3.06
CA GLU A 380 -28.30 -15.69 3.03
C GLU A 380 -27.13 -14.72 2.77
N LYS A 381 -27.38 -13.60 2.08
CA LYS A 381 -26.36 -12.55 1.87
C LYS A 381 -25.89 -11.90 3.16
N ARG A 382 -26.72 -11.90 4.22
CA ARG A 382 -26.31 -11.37 5.53
C ARG A 382 -25.21 -12.19 6.20
N ARG A 383 -24.93 -13.41 5.72
CA ARG A 383 -23.81 -14.24 6.18
C ARG A 383 -22.48 -13.83 5.57
N ASP A 384 -22.50 -13.12 4.43
CA ASP A 384 -21.27 -12.81 3.68
C ASP A 384 -20.18 -12.13 4.53
N PRO A 385 -20.48 -11.10 5.35
CA PRO A 385 -19.46 -10.48 6.18
C PRO A 385 -18.76 -11.42 7.16
N TYR A 386 -19.48 -12.47 7.61
CA TYR A 386 -19.00 -13.44 8.59
C TYR A 386 -18.55 -14.76 7.96
N TRP A 387 -18.67 -14.90 6.64
CA TRP A 387 -18.35 -16.15 5.94
C TRP A 387 -16.87 -16.48 6.00
N THR A 388 -16.01 -15.50 5.70
CA THR A 388 -14.57 -15.65 5.74
C THR A 388 -14.05 -15.34 7.14
N LEU A 389 -13.44 -16.32 7.80
CA LEU A 389 -12.74 -16.10 9.06
C LEU A 389 -11.30 -15.63 8.78
N LEU A 390 -11.04 -14.36 9.06
CA LEU A 390 -9.69 -13.81 9.02
C LEU A 390 -8.98 -14.11 10.34
N THR A 391 -7.82 -14.78 10.30
CA THR A 391 -7.06 -15.11 11.49
C THR A 391 -5.67 -14.48 11.46
N TYR A 392 -5.36 -13.65 12.45
CA TYR A 392 -4.08 -12.96 12.59
C TYR A 392 -3.15 -13.68 13.57
N PHE A 393 -1.87 -13.78 13.19
CA PHE A 393 -0.79 -14.37 13.99
C PHE A 393 0.38 -13.40 14.13
N ASN A 394 1.06 -13.44 15.27
CA ASN A 394 2.24 -12.62 15.52
C ASN A 394 3.51 -13.14 14.83
N SER A 395 3.52 -14.40 14.41
CA SER A 395 4.66 -15.00 13.72
C SER A 395 4.23 -15.99 12.64
N ILE A 396 5.09 -16.15 11.64
CA ILE A 396 4.93 -17.15 10.57
C ILE A 396 4.95 -18.58 11.13
N ARG A 397 5.68 -18.82 12.23
CA ARG A 397 5.76 -20.13 12.88
C ARG A 397 4.42 -20.53 13.49
N GLU A 398 3.77 -19.62 14.22
CA GLU A 398 2.43 -19.86 14.79
C GLU A 398 1.38 -20.07 13.71
N LEU A 399 1.46 -19.28 12.62
CA LEU A 399 0.58 -19.43 11.47
C LEU A 399 0.77 -20.80 10.80
N GLY A 400 2.01 -21.26 10.59
CA GLY A 400 2.28 -22.57 10.01
C GLY A 400 1.70 -23.72 10.82
N HIS A 401 1.77 -23.62 12.17
CA HIS A 401 1.11 -24.58 13.04
C HIS A 401 -0.41 -24.53 12.89
N ALA A 402 -1.01 -23.36 12.87
CA ALA A 402 -2.45 -23.19 12.68
C ALA A 402 -2.94 -23.70 11.31
N ALA A 403 -2.17 -23.56 10.25
CA ALA A 403 -2.50 -24.12 8.94
C ALA A 403 -2.63 -25.67 9.01
N THR A 404 -1.79 -26.34 9.79
CA THR A 404 -1.92 -27.79 10.05
C THR A 404 -3.19 -28.08 10.84
N LEU A 405 -3.49 -27.29 11.90
CA LEU A 405 -4.72 -27.49 12.69
C LEU A 405 -5.99 -27.33 11.85
N ILE A 406 -6.02 -26.38 10.90
CA ILE A 406 -7.19 -26.18 10.03
C ILE A 406 -7.48 -27.38 9.18
N ARG A 407 -6.45 -28.00 8.60
CA ARG A 407 -6.60 -29.13 7.69
C ARG A 407 -6.90 -30.47 8.39
N ALA A 408 -6.50 -30.60 9.64
CA ALA A 408 -6.69 -31.82 10.43
C ALA A 408 -7.69 -31.61 11.57
N ASP A 409 -7.23 -31.07 12.68
CA ASP A 409 -7.95 -31.04 13.97
C ASP A 409 -9.24 -30.23 13.91
N ILE A 410 -9.25 -29.08 13.24
CA ILE A 410 -10.44 -28.22 13.12
C ILE A 410 -11.50 -28.90 12.27
N THR A 411 -11.10 -29.54 11.18
CA THR A 411 -12.02 -30.28 10.31
C THR A 411 -12.62 -31.48 11.04
N GLU A 412 -11.82 -32.22 11.80
CA GLU A 412 -12.30 -33.33 12.64
C GLU A 412 -13.23 -32.84 13.76
N TYR A 413 -12.86 -31.74 14.42
CA TYR A 413 -13.70 -31.18 15.49
C TYR A 413 -15.04 -30.63 14.97
N LEU A 414 -15.09 -30.06 13.78
CA LEU A 414 -16.35 -29.69 13.11
C LEU A 414 -17.24 -30.94 12.93
N ASN A 415 -16.70 -32.07 12.49
CA ASN A 415 -17.45 -33.32 12.38
C ASN A 415 -17.99 -33.77 13.75
N SER A 416 -17.21 -33.62 14.81
CA SER A 416 -17.65 -33.92 16.18
C SER A 416 -18.79 -32.99 16.63
N ILE A 417 -18.76 -31.70 16.24
CA ILE A 417 -19.85 -30.74 16.49
C ILE A 417 -21.12 -31.19 15.75
N TYR A 418 -21.03 -31.63 14.49
CA TYR A 418 -22.18 -32.08 13.71
C TYR A 418 -22.88 -33.26 14.36
N ILE A 419 -22.12 -34.27 14.79
CA ILE A 419 -22.65 -35.44 15.48
C ILE A 419 -23.33 -35.04 16.81
N ARG A 420 -22.61 -34.31 17.65
CA ARG A 420 -23.07 -33.90 18.99
C ARG A 420 -24.30 -32.99 18.95
N LYS A 421 -24.35 -32.06 18.01
CA LYS A 421 -25.48 -31.12 17.87
C LYS A 421 -26.51 -31.56 16.85
N LYS A 422 -26.38 -32.75 16.26
CA LYS A 422 -27.28 -33.31 15.23
C LYS A 422 -27.47 -32.37 14.04
N ILE A 423 -26.40 -31.68 13.62
CA ILE A 423 -26.41 -30.78 12.45
C ILE A 423 -26.34 -31.63 11.18
N THR A 424 -27.26 -31.41 10.26
CA THR A 424 -27.38 -32.20 9.01
C THR A 424 -27.44 -31.33 7.78
N GLY A 425 -27.16 -31.94 6.62
CA GLY A 425 -27.39 -31.32 5.32
C GLY A 425 -26.64 -30.00 5.10
N THR A 426 -27.36 -29.00 4.63
CA THR A 426 -26.87 -27.67 4.26
C THR A 426 -26.42 -26.81 5.43
N ASP A 427 -26.78 -27.20 6.66
CA ASP A 427 -26.42 -26.45 7.88
C ASP A 427 -25.00 -26.75 8.36
N ARG A 428 -24.35 -27.75 7.79
CA ARG A 428 -22.95 -28.05 8.04
C ARG A 428 -22.04 -27.02 7.37
N ARG A 429 -21.02 -26.61 8.08
CA ARG A 429 -19.97 -25.71 7.58
C ARG A 429 -18.70 -26.51 7.26
N PHE A 430 -18.30 -26.52 6.00
CA PHE A 430 -17.08 -27.18 5.54
C PHE A 430 -16.02 -26.12 5.24
N ILE A 431 -14.75 -26.49 5.39
CA ILE A 431 -13.61 -25.69 4.96
C ILE A 431 -13.18 -26.23 3.59
N ASN A 432 -13.51 -25.52 2.54
CA ASN A 432 -13.16 -25.88 1.16
C ASN A 432 -11.97 -25.10 0.64
N VAL A 433 -11.84 -23.84 1.08
CA VAL A 433 -10.80 -22.92 0.61
C VAL A 433 -10.14 -22.24 1.79
N ASP A 434 -8.87 -22.57 2.03
CA ASP A 434 -7.98 -21.86 2.94
C ASP A 434 -6.90 -21.10 2.16
N ARG A 435 -6.53 -19.92 2.64
CA ARG A 435 -5.47 -19.09 2.05
C ARG A 435 -4.55 -18.51 3.11
N GLU A 436 -3.32 -18.21 2.69
CA GLU A 436 -2.32 -17.58 3.52
C GLU A 436 -1.92 -16.21 2.95
N LEU A 437 -1.90 -15.17 3.80
CA LEU A 437 -1.42 -13.83 3.49
C LEU A 437 -0.21 -13.49 4.36
N THR A 438 0.97 -13.88 3.91
CA THR A 438 2.24 -13.67 4.60
C THR A 438 3.35 -13.32 3.63
N SER A 439 4.51 -12.93 4.16
CA SER A 439 5.71 -12.66 3.36
C SER A 439 6.30 -13.89 2.66
N ARG A 440 5.81 -15.11 2.94
CA ARG A 440 6.20 -16.34 2.24
C ARG A 440 5.49 -16.52 0.90
N VAL A 441 4.36 -15.84 0.73
CA VAL A 441 3.54 -15.94 -0.47
C VAL A 441 4.07 -14.98 -1.52
N ASN A 442 4.21 -15.45 -2.76
CA ASN A 442 4.71 -14.64 -3.85
C ASN A 442 3.77 -13.47 -4.17
N SER A 443 4.31 -12.36 -4.61
CA SER A 443 3.55 -11.12 -4.86
C SER A 443 2.39 -11.30 -5.84
N SER A 444 2.55 -12.14 -6.87
CA SER A 444 1.48 -12.48 -7.83
C SER A 444 0.32 -13.22 -7.17
N GLN A 445 0.64 -14.20 -6.33
CA GLN A 445 -0.35 -14.98 -5.59
C GLN A 445 -1.10 -14.13 -4.57
N ILE A 446 -0.45 -13.15 -3.96
CA ILE A 446 -1.10 -12.22 -3.03
C ILE A 446 -2.20 -11.43 -3.73
N THR A 447 -1.94 -10.95 -4.94
CA THR A 447 -2.95 -10.25 -5.73
C THR A 447 -4.15 -11.14 -6.03
N ASP A 448 -3.91 -12.40 -6.41
CA ASP A 448 -4.96 -13.39 -6.65
C ASP A 448 -5.78 -13.66 -5.37
N ILE A 449 -5.11 -13.81 -4.23
CA ILE A 449 -5.78 -14.01 -2.93
C ILE A 449 -6.62 -12.80 -2.55
N LEU A 450 -6.15 -11.57 -2.80
CA LEU A 450 -6.91 -10.36 -2.56
C LEU A 450 -8.17 -10.27 -3.44
N GLU A 451 -8.07 -10.69 -4.71
CA GLU A 451 -9.23 -10.81 -5.61
C GLU A 451 -10.19 -11.93 -5.14
N GLU A 452 -9.66 -13.06 -4.68
CA GLU A 452 -10.48 -14.14 -4.11
C GLU A 452 -11.19 -13.71 -2.82
N LEU A 453 -10.56 -12.87 -1.98
CA LEU A 453 -11.18 -12.31 -0.78
C LEU A 453 -12.35 -11.37 -1.07
N LEU A 454 -12.46 -10.84 -2.29
CA LEU A 454 -13.59 -10.02 -2.73
C LEU A 454 -14.79 -10.85 -3.17
N LYS A 455 -14.67 -12.18 -3.36
CA LYS A 455 -15.77 -13.05 -3.75
C LYS A 455 -16.81 -13.14 -2.63
N GLU A 456 -18.06 -12.80 -2.95
CA GLU A 456 -19.17 -12.71 -2.01
C GLU A 456 -19.92 -14.05 -1.87
N TYR A 457 -20.32 -14.41 -0.65
CA TYR A 457 -21.24 -15.51 -0.38
C TYR A 457 -22.70 -15.01 -0.38
N PRO A 458 -23.67 -15.74 -0.92
CA PRO A 458 -23.60 -17.02 -1.66
C PRO A 458 -23.46 -16.85 -3.17
N LYS A 459 -23.19 -15.63 -3.64
CA LYS A 459 -23.19 -15.26 -5.05
C LYS A 459 -22.10 -15.98 -5.84
N GLU A 460 -20.90 -16.07 -5.26
CA GLU A 460 -19.75 -16.69 -5.90
C GLU A 460 -19.54 -18.13 -5.42
N LYS A 461 -19.05 -18.98 -6.33
CA LYS A 461 -18.72 -20.35 -5.99
C LYS A 461 -17.37 -20.41 -5.27
N TYR A 462 -17.36 -21.04 -4.09
CA TYR A 462 -16.16 -21.23 -3.26
C TYR A 462 -15.45 -19.93 -2.84
N PRO A 463 -16.13 -19.02 -2.11
CA PRO A 463 -15.42 -17.94 -1.42
C PRO A 463 -14.48 -18.51 -0.36
N ILE A 464 -13.45 -17.77 0.00
CA ILE A 464 -12.48 -18.19 1.02
C ILE A 464 -13.18 -18.43 2.36
N ASP A 465 -12.93 -19.60 2.96
CA ASP A 465 -13.49 -19.97 4.27
C ASP A 465 -12.60 -19.45 5.42
N VAL A 466 -11.29 -19.64 5.30
CA VAL A 466 -10.30 -19.19 6.29
C VAL A 466 -9.14 -18.50 5.59
N CYS A 467 -8.79 -17.31 6.06
CA CYS A 467 -7.60 -16.60 5.63
C CYS A 467 -6.65 -16.44 6.82
N LEU A 468 -5.49 -17.08 6.75
CA LEU A 468 -4.43 -16.97 7.75
C LEU A 468 -3.50 -15.81 7.39
N SER A 469 -3.21 -14.92 8.33
CA SER A 469 -2.39 -13.75 8.04
C SER A 469 -1.45 -13.39 9.18
N THR A 470 -0.39 -12.67 8.82
CA THR A 470 0.48 -11.95 9.76
C THR A 470 0.32 -10.44 9.54
N ASN A 471 1.29 -9.65 9.92
CA ASN A 471 1.29 -8.18 9.79
C ASN A 471 0.99 -7.66 8.36
N MET A 472 1.05 -8.51 7.33
CA MET A 472 0.66 -8.09 5.97
C MET A 472 -0.79 -7.61 5.89
N ILE A 473 -1.71 -8.24 6.63
CA ILE A 473 -3.11 -7.81 6.65
C ILE A 473 -3.29 -6.48 7.38
N SER A 474 -2.45 -6.19 8.37
CA SER A 474 -2.54 -4.97 9.17
C SER A 474 -2.13 -3.72 8.38
N VAL A 475 -1.42 -3.88 7.24
CA VAL A 475 -0.87 -2.77 6.47
C VAL A 475 -1.41 -2.81 5.03
N GLY A 476 -2.30 -1.88 4.71
CA GLY A 476 -2.71 -1.58 3.33
C GLY A 476 -3.81 -2.45 2.71
N VAL A 477 -4.18 -3.59 3.29
CA VAL A 477 -5.26 -4.43 2.78
C VAL A 477 -6.61 -3.94 3.31
N ASP A 478 -7.49 -3.48 2.43
CA ASP A 478 -8.86 -3.07 2.78
C ASP A 478 -9.86 -3.92 1.99
N ILE A 479 -10.41 -4.95 2.63
CA ILE A 479 -11.46 -5.81 2.06
C ILE A 479 -12.79 -5.46 2.71
N PRO A 480 -13.70 -4.80 1.99
CA PRO A 480 -14.93 -4.23 2.56
C PRO A 480 -15.85 -5.24 3.25
N ARG A 481 -15.85 -6.49 2.81
CA ARG A 481 -16.77 -7.52 3.25
C ARG A 481 -16.37 -8.30 4.51
N LEU A 482 -15.14 -8.15 5.02
CA LEU A 482 -14.67 -8.95 6.16
C LEU A 482 -15.19 -8.40 7.49
N GLY A 483 -16.08 -9.13 8.16
CA GLY A 483 -16.67 -8.78 9.45
C GLY A 483 -16.30 -9.72 10.60
N LEU A 484 -15.63 -10.86 10.34
CA LEU A 484 -15.24 -11.84 11.35
C LEU A 484 -13.73 -12.02 11.39
N MET A 485 -13.14 -11.79 12.58
CA MET A 485 -11.69 -11.90 12.76
C MET A 485 -11.33 -12.57 14.08
N THR A 486 -10.26 -13.34 14.07
CA THR A 486 -9.58 -13.81 15.29
C THR A 486 -8.15 -13.27 15.34
N VAL A 487 -7.71 -12.89 16.53
CA VAL A 487 -6.32 -12.52 16.82
C VAL A 487 -5.75 -13.54 17.78
N ILE A 488 -4.78 -14.31 17.34
CA ILE A 488 -4.17 -15.37 18.14
C ILE A 488 -2.92 -14.84 18.83
N GLY A 489 -3.03 -14.72 20.15
CA GLY A 489 -2.03 -14.03 20.96
C GLY A 489 -2.11 -12.51 20.80
N GLN A 490 -1.59 -11.78 21.77
CA GLN A 490 -1.57 -10.33 21.72
C GLN A 490 -0.41 -9.84 20.85
N PRO A 491 -0.65 -8.93 19.89
CA PRO A 491 0.43 -8.24 19.18
C PRO A 491 1.39 -7.52 20.14
N LYS A 492 2.66 -7.42 19.74
CA LYS A 492 3.74 -6.89 20.61
C LYS A 492 3.53 -5.42 20.99
N THR A 493 2.90 -4.64 20.11
CA THR A 493 2.66 -3.22 20.33
C THR A 493 1.17 -2.88 20.23
N THR A 494 0.73 -1.84 20.93
CA THR A 494 -0.64 -1.32 20.83
C THR A 494 -0.96 -0.87 19.40
N SER A 495 -0.01 -0.33 18.68
CA SER A 495 -0.19 0.09 17.29
C SER A 495 -0.45 -1.09 16.35
N GLU A 496 0.27 -2.21 16.50
CA GLU A 496 -0.01 -3.45 15.75
C GLU A 496 -1.39 -3.99 16.10
N TYR A 497 -1.77 -4.00 17.39
CA TYR A 497 -3.09 -4.46 17.81
C TYR A 497 -4.20 -3.62 17.17
N ILE A 498 -4.12 -2.29 17.25
CA ILE A 498 -5.10 -1.38 16.65
C ILE A 498 -5.19 -1.61 15.14
N GLN A 499 -4.06 -1.74 14.46
CA GLN A 499 -4.04 -1.92 13.01
C GLN A 499 -4.55 -3.29 12.57
N ALA A 500 -4.12 -4.37 13.23
CA ALA A 500 -4.59 -5.72 12.94
C ALA A 500 -6.12 -5.78 13.09
N THR A 501 -6.64 -5.32 14.22
CA THR A 501 -8.08 -5.38 14.53
C THR A 501 -8.93 -4.37 13.75
N SER A 502 -8.32 -3.34 13.13
CA SER A 502 -9.05 -2.36 12.32
C SER A 502 -9.50 -2.89 10.94
N ARG A 503 -9.09 -4.08 10.54
CA ARG A 503 -9.37 -4.67 9.23
C ARG A 503 -10.75 -5.34 9.12
N GLY A 504 -11.33 -5.77 10.22
CA GLY A 504 -12.74 -6.17 10.25
C GLY A 504 -13.65 -4.94 10.17
N LYS A 505 -14.63 -4.95 9.29
CA LYS A 505 -15.62 -3.85 9.21
C LYS A 505 -16.79 -4.09 10.15
N CYS A 506 -17.46 -3.01 10.54
CA CYS A 506 -18.74 -3.05 11.23
C CYS A 506 -19.86 -3.24 10.19
N PHE A 507 -20.74 -4.20 10.39
CA PHE A 507 -21.91 -4.49 9.57
C PHE A 507 -23.17 -4.49 10.41
#